data_42353db3f14c072fa52419319fe9e141
#
_entry.id   42353db3f14c072fa52419319fe9e141
#
_cell.length_a   1.000
_cell.length_b   1.000
_cell.length_c   1.000
_cell.angle_alpha   90.00
_cell.angle_beta   90.00
_cell.angle_gamma   90.00
#
_symmetry.space_group_name_H-M   'P 1'
#
loop_
_entity.id
_entity.type
_entity.pdbx_description
1 polymer ?
#
loop_
_entity_poly.entity_id
_entity_poly.type
_entity_poly.pdbx_seq_one_letter_code
_entity_poly.pdbx_strand_id
1 'polypeptide(L)'
;NLFHILVYIKEMEEIDVTKLEYSSTERPKMVSASKQFSNLFNAYTLAMNKRYKRTGSLFEKNFRRKLVTSEAYFQKLIFYIHNNPLHHRFTDTIIEYPWTSYGTVISTKTTKLQRDKVIETFNDLENFKYYHTINQDLDEIENLIIE
;
A
#
# COMPACT_ATOMS: atom_id res chain seq x y z
N ASN A 1 2.68 10.43 -11.93
CA ASN A 1 2.93 9.08 -11.38
C ASN A 1 2.11 8.89 -10.11
N LEU A 2 1.29 7.86 -10.07
CA LEU A 2 0.50 7.47 -8.91
C LEU A 2 1.16 6.26 -8.25
N PHE A 3 0.99 6.13 -6.93
CA PHE A 3 1.31 4.90 -6.23
C PHE A 3 0.12 4.51 -5.35
N HIS A 4 -0.06 3.22 -5.16
CA HIS A 4 -1.14 2.65 -4.37
C HIS A 4 -0.55 1.91 -3.17
N ILE A 5 -1.17 2.09 -2.01
CA ILE A 5 -0.80 1.39 -0.78
C ILE A 5 -2.08 0.79 -0.20
N LEU A 6 -2.05 -0.50 0.06
CA LEU A 6 -3.08 -1.17 0.83
C LEU A 6 -2.59 -1.31 2.27
N VAL A 7 -3.38 -0.80 3.21
CA VAL A 7 -3.01 -0.75 4.63
C VAL A 7 -4.14 -1.24 5.52
N TYR A 8 -3.76 -1.90 6.60
CA TYR A 8 -4.65 -2.18 7.71
C TYR A 8 -4.56 -1.05 8.74
N ILE A 9 -5.69 -0.47 9.09
CA ILE A 9 -5.78 0.53 10.15
C ILE A 9 -6.10 -0.20 11.45
N LYS A 10 -5.15 -0.16 12.37
CA LYS A 10 -5.29 -0.78 13.68
C LYS A 10 -6.36 -0.07 14.51
N GLU A 11 -7.12 -0.85 15.26
CA GLU A 11 -7.96 -0.32 16.32
C GLU A 11 -7.12 0.25 17.47
N MET A 12 -7.72 1.09 18.31
CA MET A 12 -6.96 1.77 19.37
C MET A 12 -6.30 0.79 20.34
N GLU A 13 -6.95 -0.32 20.62
CA GLU A 13 -6.48 -1.39 21.50
C GLU A 13 -5.24 -2.13 20.94
N GLU A 14 -5.08 -2.12 19.64
CA GLU A 14 -3.94 -2.73 18.94
C GLU A 14 -2.73 -1.79 18.83
N ILE A 15 -2.89 -0.50 19.23
CA ILE A 15 -1.85 0.51 19.07
C ILE A 15 -0.98 0.59 20.32
N ASP A 16 0.31 0.31 20.15
CA ASP A 16 1.30 0.60 21.18
C ASP A 16 1.60 2.11 21.24
N VAL A 17 0.83 2.79 22.08
CA VAL A 17 0.91 4.25 22.21
C VAL A 17 2.27 4.73 22.78
N THR A 18 3.07 3.84 23.37
CA THR A 18 4.39 4.21 23.90
C THR A 18 5.40 4.49 22.78
N LYS A 19 5.15 3.99 21.59
CA LYS A 19 5.99 4.19 20.39
C LYS A 19 5.61 5.42 19.57
N LEU A 20 4.57 6.15 20.00
CA LEU A 20 4.15 7.35 19.29
C LEU A 20 4.81 8.57 19.90
N GLU A 21 5.43 9.40 19.04
CA GLU A 21 5.94 10.70 19.45
C GLU A 21 4.79 11.70 19.58
N TYR A 22 4.66 12.31 20.75
CA TYR A 22 3.68 13.36 21.01
C TYR A 22 4.39 14.69 21.19
N SER A 23 3.86 15.72 20.57
CA SER A 23 4.33 17.10 20.74
C SER A 23 3.76 17.78 22.00
N SER A 24 2.84 17.13 22.71
CA SER A 24 2.19 17.64 23.94
C SER A 24 2.33 16.65 25.08
N THR A 25 2.28 17.16 26.31
CA THR A 25 2.34 16.38 27.56
C THR A 25 1.14 15.46 27.76
N GLU A 26 0.05 15.67 27.00
CA GLU A 26 -1.15 14.84 27.09
C GLU A 26 -1.18 13.83 25.92
N ARG A 27 -1.34 12.54 26.24
CA ARG A 27 -1.57 11.49 25.25
C ARG A 27 -2.93 11.72 24.59
N PRO A 28 -3.03 11.69 23.25
CA PRO A 28 -4.30 11.81 22.57
C PRO A 28 -5.23 10.64 22.96
N LYS A 29 -6.48 10.95 23.21
CA LYS A 29 -7.52 9.93 23.48
C LYS A 29 -7.75 9.02 22.27
N MET A 30 -7.41 9.50 21.06
CA MET A 30 -7.55 8.77 19.80
C MET A 30 -6.42 9.12 18.85
N VAL A 31 -5.82 8.09 18.22
CA VAL A 31 -4.78 8.25 17.19
C VAL A 31 -5.43 8.41 15.82
N SER A 32 -5.23 9.55 15.19
CA SER A 32 -5.77 9.81 13.84
C SER A 32 -4.87 9.16 12.77
N ALA A 33 -5.37 8.16 12.07
CA ALA A 33 -4.69 7.54 10.93
C ALA A 33 -4.33 8.56 9.85
N SER A 34 -5.22 9.50 9.53
CA SER A 34 -4.94 10.58 8.56
C SER A 34 -3.75 11.44 8.97
N LYS A 35 -3.64 11.75 10.28
CA LYS A 35 -2.50 12.53 10.79
C LYS A 35 -1.20 11.72 10.66
N GLN A 36 -1.22 10.43 10.95
CA GLN A 36 -0.05 9.56 10.82
C GLN A 36 0.41 9.45 9.36
N PHE A 37 -0.51 9.32 8.40
CA PHE A 37 -0.16 9.39 6.98
C PHE A 37 0.45 10.73 6.58
N SER A 38 -0.12 11.84 7.05
CA SER A 38 0.45 13.17 6.79
C SER A 38 1.87 13.29 7.33
N ASN A 39 2.13 12.79 8.53
CA ASN A 39 3.46 12.77 9.13
C ASN A 39 4.43 11.91 8.30
N LEU A 40 4.00 10.72 7.86
CA LEU A 40 4.79 9.83 7.00
C LEU A 40 5.18 10.50 5.68
N PHE A 41 4.22 11.11 4.98
CA PHE A 41 4.48 11.78 3.70
C PHE A 41 5.36 13.02 3.85
N ASN A 42 5.19 13.77 4.92
CA ASN A 42 6.06 14.89 5.23
C ASN A 42 7.50 14.42 5.51
N ALA A 43 7.68 13.42 6.36
CA ALA A 43 8.99 12.86 6.67
C ALA A 43 9.67 12.28 5.41
N TYR A 44 8.92 11.58 4.58
CA TYR A 44 9.43 11.06 3.30
C TYR A 44 9.85 12.19 2.37
N THR A 45 9.03 13.23 2.23
CA THR A 45 9.36 14.41 1.41
C THR A 45 10.64 15.09 1.89
N LEU A 46 10.79 15.29 3.19
CA LEU A 46 12.01 15.88 3.77
C LEU A 46 13.24 15.03 3.51
N ALA A 47 13.14 13.71 3.69
CA ALA A 47 14.23 12.79 3.43
C ALA A 47 14.66 12.79 1.94
N MET A 48 13.70 12.78 1.02
CA MET A 48 13.96 12.85 -0.42
C MET A 48 14.56 14.19 -0.82
N ASN A 49 14.02 15.30 -0.30
CA ASN A 49 14.57 16.63 -0.57
C ASN A 49 16.02 16.75 -0.10
N LYS A 50 16.32 16.24 1.10
CA LYS A 50 17.70 16.20 1.63
C LYS A 50 18.61 15.34 0.75
N ARG A 51 18.18 14.12 0.41
CA ARG A 51 18.98 13.16 -0.37
C ARG A 51 19.33 13.66 -1.75
N TYR A 52 18.38 14.29 -2.44
CA TYR A 52 18.50 14.72 -3.83
C TYR A 52 18.73 16.23 -3.99
N LYS A 53 19.00 16.95 -2.90
CA LYS A 53 19.26 18.40 -2.87
C LYS A 53 18.16 19.20 -3.59
N ARG A 54 16.91 18.80 -3.41
CA ARG A 54 15.74 19.45 -3.98
C ARG A 54 14.94 20.19 -2.90
N THR A 55 14.01 21.04 -3.32
CA THR A 55 13.10 21.79 -2.44
C THR A 55 11.66 21.63 -2.92
N GLY A 56 10.71 22.00 -2.07
CA GLY A 56 9.29 21.97 -2.38
C GLY A 56 8.59 20.63 -2.12
N SER A 57 7.34 20.57 -2.57
CA SER A 57 6.50 19.38 -2.38
C SER A 57 6.97 18.21 -3.25
N LEU A 58 6.91 16.99 -2.72
CA LEU A 58 7.08 15.77 -3.47
C LEU A 58 5.74 15.26 -4.01
N PHE A 59 4.66 15.50 -3.27
CA PHE A 59 3.31 15.09 -3.63
C PHE A 59 2.51 16.32 -4.08
N GLU A 60 1.87 16.21 -5.24
CA GLU A 60 1.13 17.31 -5.85
C GLU A 60 -0.23 17.54 -5.19
N LYS A 61 -0.86 16.48 -4.70
CA LYS A 61 -2.20 16.49 -4.10
C LYS A 61 -2.23 15.72 -2.81
N ASN A 62 -3.26 15.97 -2.00
CA ASN A 62 -3.56 15.14 -0.84
C ASN A 62 -3.86 13.71 -1.29
N PHE A 63 -3.44 12.73 -0.49
CA PHE A 63 -3.76 11.32 -0.77
C PHE A 63 -5.27 11.09 -0.69
N ARG A 64 -5.75 10.23 -1.56
CA ARG A 64 -7.12 9.70 -1.51
C ARG A 64 -7.11 8.39 -0.74
N ARG A 65 -8.25 8.03 -0.18
CA ARG A 65 -8.44 6.79 0.56
C ARG A 65 -9.82 6.22 0.27
N LYS A 66 -9.88 4.90 0.19
CA LYS A 66 -11.12 4.16 0.03
C LYS A 66 -11.10 2.97 0.99
N LEU A 67 -12.23 2.70 1.62
CA LEU A 67 -12.39 1.56 2.51
C LEU A 67 -12.53 0.29 1.68
N VAL A 68 -11.79 -0.75 2.05
CA VAL A 68 -11.96 -2.09 1.49
C VAL A 68 -13.05 -2.79 2.29
N THR A 69 -14.14 -3.15 1.62
CA THR A 69 -15.38 -3.61 2.27
C THR A 69 -15.62 -5.11 2.16
N SER A 70 -14.84 -5.81 1.31
CA SER A 70 -14.98 -7.26 1.13
C SER A 70 -13.68 -7.90 0.74
N GLU A 71 -13.58 -9.22 0.97
CA GLU A 71 -12.42 -10.01 0.58
C GLU A 71 -12.24 -10.05 -0.94
N ALA A 72 -13.33 -10.21 -1.70
CA ALA A 72 -13.28 -10.17 -3.16
C ALA A 72 -12.75 -8.83 -3.70
N TYR A 73 -13.13 -7.72 -3.07
CA TYR A 73 -12.59 -6.40 -3.42
C TYR A 73 -11.12 -6.28 -3.02
N PHE A 74 -10.73 -6.84 -1.88
CA PHE A 74 -9.33 -6.90 -1.46
C PHE A 74 -8.46 -7.67 -2.46
N GLN A 75 -8.90 -8.84 -2.94
CA GLN A 75 -8.20 -9.64 -3.95
C GLN A 75 -8.04 -8.87 -5.26
N LYS A 76 -9.10 -8.20 -5.74
CA LYS A 76 -9.06 -7.34 -6.93
C LYS A 76 -8.05 -6.20 -6.77
N LEU A 77 -7.99 -5.55 -5.60
CA LEU A 77 -7.03 -4.48 -5.33
C LEU A 77 -5.58 -4.97 -5.32
N ILE A 78 -5.31 -6.12 -4.72
CA ILE A 78 -3.97 -6.74 -4.74
C ILE A 78 -3.55 -7.03 -6.18
N PHE A 79 -4.44 -7.62 -6.97
CA PHE A 79 -4.20 -7.87 -8.39
C PHE A 79 -3.89 -6.56 -9.14
N TYR A 80 -4.73 -5.54 -8.98
CA TYR A 80 -4.55 -4.24 -9.62
C TYR A 80 -3.21 -3.61 -9.27
N ILE A 81 -2.85 -3.56 -7.98
CA ILE A 81 -1.58 -2.96 -7.53
C ILE A 81 -0.38 -3.66 -8.18
N HIS A 82 -0.41 -4.98 -8.30
CA HIS A 82 0.67 -5.75 -8.89
C HIS A 82 0.74 -5.62 -10.40
N ASN A 83 -0.41 -5.55 -11.09
CA ASN A 83 -0.49 -5.49 -12.55
C ASN A 83 -0.51 -4.06 -13.11
N ASN A 84 -0.69 -3.03 -12.26
CA ASN A 84 -0.70 -1.63 -12.67
C ASN A 84 0.53 -1.22 -13.52
N PRO A 85 1.78 -1.60 -13.16
CA PRO A 85 2.94 -1.28 -14.01
C PRO A 85 2.91 -1.96 -15.37
N LEU A 86 2.38 -3.18 -15.48
CA LEU A 86 2.20 -3.88 -16.74
C LEU A 86 1.13 -3.19 -17.60
N HIS A 87 -0.01 -2.86 -16.99
CA HIS A 87 -1.11 -2.14 -17.65
C HIS A 87 -0.64 -0.79 -18.24
N HIS A 88 0.15 -0.03 -17.48
CA HIS A 88 0.73 1.24 -17.92
C HIS A 88 2.05 1.10 -18.72
N ARG A 89 2.43 -0.10 -19.13
CA ARG A 89 3.61 -0.40 -19.96
C ARG A 89 4.95 0.06 -19.37
N PHE A 90 5.08 0.04 -18.03
CA PHE A 90 6.35 0.28 -17.35
C PHE A 90 7.23 -0.97 -17.32
N THR A 91 6.66 -2.13 -17.58
CA THR A 91 7.33 -3.43 -17.61
C THR A 91 6.53 -4.39 -18.49
N ASP A 92 7.19 -5.44 -18.98
CA ASP A 92 6.56 -6.51 -19.75
C ASP A 92 6.06 -7.66 -18.85
N THR A 93 6.57 -7.74 -17.62
CA THR A 93 6.14 -8.75 -16.64
C THR A 93 6.09 -8.18 -15.21
N ILE A 94 5.15 -8.68 -14.39
CA ILE A 94 5.01 -8.24 -13.00
C ILE A 94 6.21 -8.64 -12.13
N ILE A 95 6.91 -9.72 -12.50
CA ILE A 95 8.05 -10.26 -11.74
C ILE A 95 9.27 -9.35 -11.89
N GLU A 96 9.48 -8.77 -13.06
CA GLU A 96 10.63 -7.92 -13.35
C GLU A 96 10.51 -6.51 -12.78
N TYR A 97 9.31 -6.11 -12.34
CA TYR A 97 9.11 -4.78 -11.78
C TYR A 97 9.38 -4.75 -10.26
N PRO A 98 10.51 -4.18 -9.82
CA PRO A 98 10.95 -4.28 -8.43
C PRO A 98 10.17 -3.39 -7.46
N TRP A 99 9.31 -2.51 -7.96
CA TRP A 99 8.61 -1.50 -7.17
C TRP A 99 7.17 -1.88 -6.81
N THR A 100 6.76 -3.14 -7.06
CA THR A 100 5.54 -3.72 -6.50
C THR A 100 5.86 -4.69 -5.37
N SER A 101 4.83 -5.05 -4.61
CA SER A 101 4.96 -6.06 -3.55
C SER A 101 4.90 -7.51 -4.06
N TYR A 102 4.58 -7.76 -5.33
CA TYR A 102 4.39 -9.11 -5.88
C TYR A 102 5.59 -10.02 -5.59
N GLY A 103 6.78 -9.61 -6.01
CA GLY A 103 8.01 -10.38 -5.79
C GLY A 103 8.31 -10.64 -4.31
N THR A 104 7.94 -9.71 -3.43
CA THR A 104 8.09 -9.88 -1.98
C THR A 104 7.08 -10.89 -1.42
N VAL A 105 5.84 -10.87 -1.92
CA VAL A 105 4.80 -11.80 -1.48
C VAL A 105 5.14 -13.24 -1.86
N ILE A 106 5.65 -13.49 -3.07
CA ILE A 106 6.04 -14.84 -3.49
C ILE A 106 7.40 -15.32 -2.95
N SER A 107 8.17 -14.42 -2.34
CA SER A 107 9.51 -14.72 -1.79
C SER A 107 9.40 -15.37 -0.41
N THR A 108 10.41 -16.17 -0.04
CA THR A 108 10.60 -16.69 1.32
C THR A 108 11.43 -15.76 2.23
N LYS A 109 11.94 -14.64 1.70
CA LYS A 109 12.77 -13.69 2.46
C LYS A 109 11.94 -12.98 3.52
N THR A 110 12.58 -12.64 4.65
CA THR A 110 11.95 -11.85 5.72
C THR A 110 11.44 -10.51 5.19
N THR A 111 10.23 -10.15 5.59
CA THR A 111 9.57 -8.90 5.18
C THR A 111 8.75 -8.31 6.31
N LYS A 112 8.50 -7.00 6.25
CA LYS A 112 7.56 -6.29 7.13
C LYS A 112 6.14 -6.28 6.57
N LEU A 113 5.93 -6.75 5.33
CA LEU A 113 4.59 -6.88 4.75
C LEU A 113 3.82 -7.99 5.48
N GLN A 114 2.51 -7.84 5.54
CA GLN A 114 1.59 -8.84 6.06
C GLN A 114 1.35 -9.96 5.03
N ARG A 115 2.46 -10.59 4.56
CA ARG A 115 2.47 -11.60 3.50
C ARG A 115 1.49 -12.74 3.77
N ASP A 116 1.53 -13.27 4.99
CA ASP A 116 0.73 -14.44 5.35
C ASP A 116 -0.76 -14.11 5.26
N LYS A 117 -1.17 -12.92 5.72
CA LYS A 117 -2.55 -12.43 5.58
C LYS A 117 -2.97 -12.25 4.12
N VAL A 118 -2.06 -11.76 3.27
CA VAL A 118 -2.33 -11.65 1.83
C VAL A 118 -2.53 -13.03 1.21
N ILE A 119 -1.62 -13.98 1.48
CA ILE A 119 -1.70 -15.35 0.95
C ILE A 119 -2.96 -16.06 1.43
N GLU A 120 -3.31 -15.92 2.72
CA GLU A 120 -4.52 -16.50 3.31
C GLU A 120 -5.79 -16.08 2.57
N THR A 121 -5.89 -14.82 2.14
CA THR A 121 -7.03 -14.30 1.36
C THR A 121 -7.19 -15.02 0.01
N PHE A 122 -6.12 -15.62 -0.50
CA PHE A 122 -6.14 -16.43 -1.74
C PHE A 122 -6.13 -17.94 -1.44
N ASN A 123 -6.34 -18.34 -0.19
CA ASN A 123 -6.24 -19.68 0.39
C ASN A 123 -4.79 -20.18 0.49
N ASP A 124 -3.97 -20.02 -0.53
CA ASP A 124 -2.56 -20.42 -0.56
C ASP A 124 -1.75 -19.64 -1.61
N LEU A 125 -0.43 -19.88 -1.62
CA LEU A 125 0.49 -19.22 -2.54
C LEU A 125 0.27 -19.61 -4.01
N GLU A 126 -0.14 -20.83 -4.28
CA GLU A 126 -0.34 -21.28 -5.68
C GLU A 126 -1.61 -20.64 -6.26
N ASN A 127 -2.67 -20.55 -5.46
CA ASN A 127 -3.88 -19.81 -5.85
C ASN A 127 -3.59 -18.30 -6.02
N PHE A 128 -2.78 -17.70 -5.14
CA PHE A 128 -2.32 -16.33 -5.31
C PHE A 128 -1.61 -16.13 -6.65
N LYS A 129 -0.66 -16.99 -7.00
CA LYS A 129 0.04 -16.92 -8.29
C LYS A 129 -0.92 -17.13 -9.46
N TYR A 130 -1.77 -18.14 -9.37
CA TYR A 130 -2.76 -18.44 -10.42
C TYR A 130 -3.69 -17.26 -10.66
N TYR A 131 -4.18 -16.61 -9.60
CA TYR A 131 -5.04 -15.43 -9.70
C TYR A 131 -4.39 -14.30 -10.49
N HIS A 132 -3.07 -14.15 -10.40
CA HIS A 132 -2.30 -13.15 -11.15
C HIS A 132 -2.02 -13.55 -12.61
N THR A 133 -2.33 -14.77 -13.02
CA THR A 133 -2.26 -15.20 -14.43
C THR A 133 -3.59 -15.07 -15.17
N ILE A 134 -4.69 -14.94 -14.43
CA ILE A 134 -6.02 -14.77 -15.03
C ILE A 134 -6.13 -13.36 -15.61
N ASN A 135 -6.62 -13.27 -16.84
CA ASN A 135 -6.90 -11.96 -17.43
C ASN A 135 -8.13 -11.35 -16.73
N GLN A 136 -7.92 -10.22 -16.06
CA GLN A 136 -8.97 -9.45 -15.40
C GLN A 136 -9.08 -8.07 -16.04
N ASP A 137 -10.29 -7.51 -16.02
CA ASP A 137 -10.53 -6.15 -16.47
C ASP A 137 -9.97 -5.14 -15.47
N LEU A 138 -8.76 -4.63 -15.77
CA LEU A 138 -8.10 -3.64 -14.95
C LEU A 138 -8.81 -2.28 -14.99
N ASP A 139 -9.45 -1.94 -16.09
CA ASP A 139 -10.20 -0.68 -16.23
C ASP A 139 -11.43 -0.69 -15.30
N GLU A 140 -12.12 -1.85 -15.18
CA GLU A 140 -13.20 -2.01 -14.22
C GLU A 140 -12.70 -1.81 -12.78
N ILE A 141 -11.55 -2.40 -12.45
CA ILE A 141 -10.96 -2.28 -11.10
C ILE A 141 -10.50 -0.84 -10.84
N GLU A 142 -9.89 -0.18 -11.82
CA GLU A 142 -9.46 1.21 -11.71
C GLU A 142 -10.63 2.15 -11.44
N ASN A 143 -11.75 1.98 -12.14
CA ASN A 143 -12.97 2.73 -11.90
C ASN A 143 -13.48 2.56 -10.46
N LEU A 144 -13.39 1.36 -9.90
CA LEU A 144 -13.74 1.11 -8.49
C LEU A 144 -12.84 1.83 -7.48
N ILE A 145 -11.61 2.18 -7.88
CA ILE A 145 -10.63 2.85 -7.00
C ILE A 145 -10.78 4.38 -7.09
N ILE A 146 -11.12 4.90 -8.25
CA ILE A 146 -11.16 6.35 -8.52
C ILE A 146 -12.45 6.99 -7.99
N GLU A 147 -13.56 6.27 -7.96
CA GLU A 147 -14.82 6.72 -7.36
C GLU A 147 -14.71 6.87 -5.82
#